data_4c1cbbe84705739d43b2edeefbc7ae08
#
_entry.id   4c1cbbe84705739d43b2edeefbc7ae08
#
_cell.length_a   1.000
_cell.length_b   1.000
_cell.length_c   1.000
_cell.angle_alpha   90.00
_cell.angle_beta   90.00
_cell.angle_gamma   90.00
#
_symmetry.space_group_name_H-M   'P 1'
#
loop_
_entity.id
_entity.type
_entity.pdbx_description
1 polymer ?
#
loop_
_entity_poly.entity_id
_entity_poly.type
_entity_poly.pdbx_seq_one_letter_code
_entity_poly.pdbx_strand_id
1 'polypeptide(L)'
;MKNFIFISPNFPTNYWQFCRELKNDGMNVLGIGDQPYDELRPELKDSLNEYYKVGSLENYDEVYRAVAFFAFKYGRIDWLESNNEYWLERDAALRTDFHITSGFQTEDMPRIKYKSKMKEYYQKAGIAKIGRAQV
;
A
#
# COMPACT_ATOMS: atom_id res chain seq x y z
N MET A 1 10.25 -15.88 -1.88
CA MET A 1 9.54 -15.07 -0.89
C MET A 1 8.89 -13.89 -1.59
N LYS A 2 7.65 -13.62 -1.27
CA LYS A 2 6.93 -12.52 -1.91
C LYS A 2 7.25 -11.18 -1.27
N ASN A 3 7.26 -10.13 -2.09
CA ASN A 3 7.60 -8.78 -1.68
C ASN A 3 6.38 -7.87 -1.82
N PHE A 4 5.93 -7.34 -0.70
CA PHE A 4 4.75 -6.47 -0.62
C PHE A 4 5.17 -5.07 -0.24
N ILE A 5 4.80 -4.08 -1.07
CA ILE A 5 5.07 -2.67 -0.78
C ILE A 5 3.78 -1.98 -0.37
N PHE A 6 3.83 -1.26 0.73
CA PHE A 6 2.73 -0.43 1.22
C PHE A 6 3.14 1.02 1.26
N ILE A 7 2.38 1.84 0.53
CA ILE A 7 2.58 3.29 0.49
C ILE A 7 1.77 3.90 1.63
N SER A 8 2.43 4.72 2.45
CA SER A 8 1.81 5.36 3.61
C SER A 8 1.25 4.33 4.60
N PRO A 9 2.07 3.37 5.07
CA PRO A 9 1.56 2.32 5.97
C PRO A 9 1.18 2.84 7.36
N ASN A 10 1.57 4.07 7.68
CA ASN A 10 1.22 4.72 8.94
C ASN A 10 -0.22 5.28 8.96
N PHE A 11 -0.92 5.21 7.85
CA PHE A 11 -2.30 5.69 7.76
C PHE A 11 -3.13 4.74 6.91
N PRO A 12 -4.30 4.28 7.38
CA PRO A 12 -4.88 4.51 8.72
C PRO A 12 -4.02 3.95 9.85
N THR A 13 -4.22 4.46 11.06
CA THR A 13 -3.35 4.16 12.19
C THR A 13 -3.35 2.68 12.60
N ASN A 14 -4.34 1.92 12.20
CA ASN A 14 -4.43 0.49 12.53
C ASN A 14 -3.96 -0.42 11.39
N TYR A 15 -3.39 0.15 10.34
CA TYR A 15 -2.98 -0.63 9.16
C TYR A 15 -1.83 -1.61 9.49
N TRP A 16 -1.10 -1.34 10.54
CA TRP A 16 -0.02 -2.21 10.97
C TRP A 16 -0.46 -3.64 11.27
N GLN A 17 -1.74 -3.82 11.61
CA GLN A 17 -2.26 -5.16 11.89
C GLN A 17 -2.21 -6.03 10.64
N PHE A 18 -2.59 -5.47 9.51
CA PHE A 18 -2.52 -6.18 8.23
C PHE A 18 -1.08 -6.48 7.83
N CYS A 19 -0.21 -5.50 8.00
CA CYS A 19 1.22 -5.67 7.72
C CYS A 19 1.82 -6.79 8.56
N ARG A 20 1.45 -6.84 9.84
CA ARG A 20 1.97 -7.87 10.75
C ARG A 20 1.55 -9.27 10.31
N GLU A 21 0.31 -9.43 9.87
CA GLU A 21 -0.16 -10.72 9.40
C GLU A 21 0.62 -11.19 8.19
N LEU A 22 0.89 -10.30 7.25
CA LEU A 22 1.68 -10.63 6.07
C LEU A 22 3.11 -11.04 6.46
N LYS A 23 3.71 -10.30 7.37
CA LYS A 23 5.05 -10.63 7.84
C LYS A 23 5.08 -11.97 8.54
N ASN A 24 4.08 -12.27 9.35
CA ASN A 24 3.98 -13.56 10.02
C ASN A 24 3.82 -14.70 9.03
N ASP A 25 3.23 -14.45 7.87
CA ASP A 25 3.09 -15.43 6.79
C ASP A 25 4.38 -15.60 5.98
N GLY A 26 5.46 -14.95 6.37
CA GLY A 26 6.75 -15.11 5.73
C GLY A 26 7.02 -14.18 4.57
N MET A 27 6.22 -13.14 4.40
CA MET A 27 6.41 -12.19 3.31
C MET A 27 7.30 -11.03 3.72
N ASN A 28 7.98 -10.45 2.74
CA ASN A 28 8.71 -9.19 2.97
C ASN A 28 7.71 -8.04 2.89
N VAL A 29 7.55 -7.33 3.98
CA VAL A 29 6.62 -6.20 4.08
C VAL A 29 7.45 -4.93 4.08
N LEU A 30 7.30 -4.12 3.02
CA LEU A 30 8.16 -2.97 2.76
C LEU A 30 7.29 -1.71 2.75
N GLY A 31 7.66 -0.72 3.55
CA GLY A 31 6.89 0.51 3.67
C GLY A 31 7.56 1.68 2.98
N ILE A 32 6.75 2.55 2.39
CA ILE A 32 7.21 3.83 1.84
C ILE A 32 6.31 4.91 2.41
N GLY A 33 6.90 5.91 3.04
CA GLY A 33 6.12 6.99 3.62
C GLY A 33 6.93 8.26 3.78
N ASP A 34 6.26 9.34 4.16
CA ASP A 34 6.92 10.64 4.38
C ASP A 34 7.16 10.95 5.85
N GLN A 35 6.73 10.08 6.75
CA GLN A 35 6.94 10.25 8.17
C GLN A 35 8.32 9.67 8.55
N PRO A 36 9.09 10.33 9.43
CA PRO A 36 10.35 9.75 9.89
C PRO A 36 10.13 8.41 10.58
N TYR A 37 11.06 7.49 10.39
CA TYR A 37 10.94 6.14 10.94
C TYR A 37 10.72 6.15 12.45
N ASP A 38 11.44 7.02 13.15
CA ASP A 38 11.37 7.10 14.61
C ASP A 38 10.00 7.55 15.12
N GLU A 39 9.20 8.20 14.27
CA GLU A 39 7.87 8.65 14.62
C GLU A 39 6.78 7.63 14.32
N LEU A 40 7.14 6.52 13.65
CA LEU A 40 6.19 5.44 13.44
C LEU A 40 5.89 4.75 14.77
N ARG A 41 4.66 4.32 14.94
CA ARG A 41 4.31 3.60 16.16
C ARG A 41 5.09 2.28 16.21
N PRO A 42 5.43 1.79 17.42
CA PRO A 42 6.25 0.58 17.55
C PRO A 42 5.66 -0.63 16.85
N GLU A 43 4.34 -0.79 16.89
CA GLU A 43 3.67 -1.93 16.25
C GLU A 43 3.89 -1.92 14.74
N LEU A 44 3.87 -0.74 14.13
CA LEU A 44 4.12 -0.64 12.69
C LEU A 44 5.58 -0.95 12.37
N LYS A 45 6.51 -0.43 13.15
CA LYS A 45 7.93 -0.74 12.96
C LYS A 45 8.17 -2.24 12.97
N ASP A 46 7.56 -2.94 13.93
CA ASP A 46 7.71 -4.39 14.06
C ASP A 46 7.05 -5.15 12.93
N SER A 47 6.10 -4.53 12.25
CA SER A 47 5.34 -5.16 11.17
C SER A 47 5.98 -4.98 9.80
N LEU A 48 7.04 -4.18 9.70
CA LEU A 48 7.75 -3.93 8.45
C LEU A 48 9.11 -4.61 8.45
N ASN A 49 9.51 -5.14 7.31
CA ASN A 49 10.87 -5.62 7.13
C ASN A 49 11.81 -4.46 6.84
N GLU A 50 11.31 -3.44 6.15
CA GLU A 50 12.09 -2.24 5.86
C GLU A 50 11.14 -1.07 5.57
N TYR A 51 11.62 0.14 5.80
CA TYR A 51 10.86 1.36 5.57
C TYR A 51 11.75 2.37 4.84
N TYR A 52 11.22 2.95 3.77
CA TYR A 52 11.92 3.96 2.98
C TYR A 52 11.18 5.30 3.14
N LYS A 53 11.87 6.29 3.71
CA LYS A 53 11.29 7.62 3.90
C LYS A 53 11.51 8.46 2.66
N VAL A 54 10.44 9.07 2.14
CA VAL A 54 10.49 10.05 1.06
C VAL A 54 10.22 11.44 1.62
N GLY A 55 10.61 12.48 0.88
CA GLY A 55 10.34 13.86 1.30
C GLY A 55 8.87 14.20 1.21
N SER A 56 8.19 13.71 0.19
CA SER A 56 6.76 13.89 0.02
C SER A 56 6.19 12.75 -0.81
N LEU A 57 5.08 12.18 -0.34
CA LEU A 57 4.37 11.16 -1.11
C LEU A 57 3.70 11.73 -2.35
N GLU A 58 3.55 13.04 -2.42
CA GLU A 58 3.01 13.69 -3.61
C GLU A 58 4.04 13.78 -4.74
N ASN A 59 5.31 13.61 -4.41
CA ASN A 59 6.38 13.60 -5.42
C ASN A 59 6.50 12.19 -5.97
N TYR A 60 5.91 11.98 -7.14
CA TYR A 60 5.89 10.65 -7.76
C TYR A 60 7.31 10.12 -8.02
N ASP A 61 8.22 10.99 -8.43
CA ASP A 61 9.60 10.59 -8.73
C ASP A 61 10.30 10.00 -7.50
N GLU A 62 10.10 10.62 -6.33
CA GLU A 62 10.67 10.09 -5.09
C GLU A 62 10.10 8.72 -4.75
N VAL A 63 8.79 8.56 -4.88
CA VAL A 63 8.14 7.28 -4.60
C VAL A 63 8.60 6.23 -5.61
N TYR A 64 8.71 6.61 -6.88
CA TYR A 64 9.23 5.73 -7.93
C TYR A 64 10.62 5.20 -7.57
N ARG A 65 11.50 6.09 -7.10
CA ARG A 65 12.85 5.70 -6.72
C ARG A 65 12.87 4.78 -5.52
N ALA A 66 11.96 4.99 -4.58
CA ALA A 66 11.82 4.11 -3.43
C ALA A 66 11.42 2.70 -3.85
N VAL A 67 10.48 2.58 -4.77
CA VAL A 67 10.07 1.28 -5.31
C VAL A 67 11.23 0.62 -6.06
N ALA A 68 11.96 1.41 -6.84
CA ALA A 68 13.13 0.90 -7.57
C ALA A 68 14.20 0.38 -6.60
N PHE A 69 14.42 1.08 -5.49
CA PHE A 69 15.34 0.64 -4.45
C PHE A 69 14.94 -0.72 -3.90
N PHE A 70 13.66 -0.89 -3.57
CA PHE A 70 13.19 -2.16 -3.03
C PHE A 70 13.26 -3.27 -4.09
N ALA A 71 12.92 -2.96 -5.34
CA ALA A 71 13.03 -3.94 -6.41
C ALA A 71 14.47 -4.41 -6.62
N PHE A 72 15.43 -3.49 -6.51
CA PHE A 72 16.84 -3.83 -6.59
C PHE A 72 17.28 -4.71 -5.42
N LYS A 73 16.83 -4.36 -4.21
CA LYS A 73 17.30 -5.04 -3.01
C LYS A 73 16.64 -6.40 -2.78
N TYR A 74 15.33 -6.50 -3.05
CA TYR A 74 14.55 -7.69 -2.73
C TYR A 74 14.14 -8.50 -3.94
N GLY A 75 14.29 -7.93 -5.13
CA GLY A 75 13.86 -8.57 -6.35
C GLY A 75 12.45 -8.13 -6.75
N ARG A 76 11.78 -8.95 -7.53
CA ARG A 76 10.47 -8.61 -8.06
C ARG A 76 9.49 -8.22 -6.97
N ILE A 77 8.76 -7.14 -7.21
CA ILE A 77 7.68 -6.71 -6.32
C ILE A 77 6.39 -7.41 -6.75
N ASP A 78 5.79 -8.14 -5.83
CA ASP A 78 4.60 -8.95 -6.11
C ASP A 78 3.31 -8.19 -5.86
N TRP A 79 3.33 -7.22 -4.96
CA TRP A 79 2.14 -6.46 -4.59
C TRP A 79 2.55 -5.06 -4.17
N LEU A 80 1.76 -4.07 -4.59
CA LEU A 80 1.98 -2.68 -4.20
C LEU A 80 0.63 -1.99 -4.08
N GLU A 81 0.36 -1.41 -2.91
CA GLU A 81 -0.83 -0.60 -2.73
C GLU A 81 -0.74 0.25 -1.47
N SER A 82 -1.70 1.14 -1.31
CA SER A 82 -1.95 1.85 -0.06
C SER A 82 -3.36 1.53 0.39
N ASN A 83 -3.62 1.73 1.67
CA ASN A 83 -4.98 1.57 2.20
C ASN A 83 -5.71 2.92 2.19
N ASN A 84 -5.26 3.83 1.37
CA ASN A 84 -5.81 5.18 1.27
C ASN A 84 -6.23 5.46 -0.16
N GLU A 85 -7.50 5.72 -0.35
CA GLU A 85 -8.09 5.97 -1.66
C GLU A 85 -7.41 7.12 -2.41
N TYR A 86 -6.89 8.10 -1.67
CA TYR A 86 -6.19 9.24 -2.27
C TYR A 86 -5.01 8.82 -3.15
N TRP A 87 -4.37 7.69 -2.84
CA TRP A 87 -3.19 7.24 -3.56
C TRP A 87 -3.46 6.21 -4.65
N LEU A 88 -4.72 5.86 -4.90
CA LEU A 88 -5.05 4.75 -5.82
C LEU A 88 -4.47 4.91 -7.22
N GLU A 89 -4.54 6.10 -7.79
CA GLU A 89 -4.02 6.32 -9.15
C GLU A 89 -2.51 6.15 -9.22
N ARG A 90 -1.82 6.64 -8.21
CA ARG A 90 -0.37 6.53 -8.14
C ARG A 90 0.07 5.10 -7.92
N ASP A 91 -0.64 4.37 -7.07
CA ASP A 91 -0.39 2.95 -6.87
C ASP A 91 -0.52 2.19 -8.18
N ALA A 92 -1.57 2.46 -8.94
CA ALA A 92 -1.79 1.81 -10.23
C ALA A 92 -0.69 2.16 -11.25
N ALA A 93 -0.26 3.42 -11.27
CA ALA A 93 0.83 3.84 -12.15
C ALA A 93 2.14 3.12 -11.82
N LEU A 94 2.45 3.00 -10.53
CA LEU A 94 3.65 2.28 -10.09
C LEU A 94 3.57 0.80 -10.47
N ARG A 95 2.42 0.18 -10.30
CA ARG A 95 2.25 -1.23 -10.71
C ARG A 95 2.51 -1.40 -12.20
N THR A 96 2.00 -0.49 -13.00
CA THR A 96 2.20 -0.53 -14.45
C THR A 96 3.68 -0.34 -14.80
N ASP A 97 4.32 0.66 -14.21
CA ASP A 97 5.71 1.01 -14.50
C ASP A 97 6.68 -0.12 -14.10
N PHE A 98 6.38 -0.82 -13.03
CA PHE A 98 7.24 -1.90 -12.52
C PHE A 98 6.75 -3.29 -12.89
N HIS A 99 5.75 -3.39 -13.77
CA HIS A 99 5.20 -4.67 -14.22
C HIS A 99 4.71 -5.55 -13.07
N ILE A 100 4.11 -4.93 -12.07
CA ILE A 100 3.52 -5.65 -10.93
C ILE A 100 2.14 -6.11 -11.36
N THR A 101 1.97 -7.40 -11.54
CA THR A 101 0.72 -7.97 -12.08
C THR A 101 -0.34 -8.24 -11.04
N SER A 102 0.04 -8.24 -9.77
CA SER A 102 -0.92 -8.36 -8.67
C SER A 102 -1.49 -6.99 -8.36
N GLY A 103 -2.78 -6.92 -8.04
CA GLY A 103 -3.46 -5.66 -7.77
C GLY A 103 -3.91 -4.98 -9.04
N PHE A 104 -4.26 -3.71 -8.93
CA PHE A 104 -4.90 -2.98 -10.01
C PHE A 104 -3.89 -2.18 -10.83
N GLN A 105 -4.13 -2.12 -12.13
CA GLN A 105 -3.28 -1.39 -13.06
C GLN A 105 -3.94 -0.05 -13.43
N THR A 106 -3.17 0.84 -14.08
CA THR A 106 -3.67 2.16 -14.46
C THR A 106 -4.98 2.08 -15.26
N GLU A 107 -5.06 1.12 -16.16
CA GLU A 107 -6.24 0.95 -17.03
C GLU A 107 -7.48 0.51 -16.27
N ASP A 108 -7.33 -0.01 -15.05
CA ASP A 108 -8.46 -0.45 -14.22
C ASP A 108 -9.01 0.66 -13.33
N MET A 109 -8.35 1.81 -13.29
CA MET A 109 -8.65 2.84 -12.30
C MET A 109 -10.09 3.35 -12.28
N PRO A 110 -10.75 3.60 -13.42
CA PRO A 110 -12.13 4.10 -13.36
C PRO A 110 -13.06 3.18 -12.58
N ARG A 111 -12.93 1.86 -12.78
CA ARG A 111 -13.77 0.88 -12.09
C ARG A 111 -13.45 0.81 -10.60
N ILE A 112 -12.17 0.90 -10.27
CA ILE A 112 -11.71 0.79 -8.88
C ILE A 112 -12.15 1.98 -8.07
N LYS A 113 -12.01 3.18 -8.62
CA LYS A 113 -12.46 4.40 -7.94
C LYS A 113 -13.95 4.35 -7.66
N TYR A 114 -14.72 3.85 -8.61
CA TYR A 114 -16.16 3.70 -8.42
C TYR A 114 -16.46 2.73 -7.28
N LYS A 115 -15.82 1.57 -7.29
CA LYS A 115 -16.01 0.57 -6.23
C LYS A 115 -15.59 1.07 -4.86
N SER A 116 -14.48 1.79 -4.79
CA SER A 116 -14.01 2.36 -3.54
C SER A 116 -15.01 3.37 -2.98
N LYS A 117 -15.57 4.21 -3.83
CA LYS A 117 -16.60 5.17 -3.42
C LYS A 117 -17.85 4.48 -2.94
N MET A 118 -18.28 3.42 -3.60
CA MET A 118 -19.45 2.65 -3.19
C MET A 118 -19.23 1.98 -1.85
N LYS A 119 -18.04 1.42 -1.64
CA LYS A 119 -17.68 0.79 -0.37
C LYS A 119 -17.73 1.81 0.77
N GLU A 120 -17.18 2.99 0.53
CA GLU A 120 -17.20 4.08 1.49
C GLU A 120 -18.63 4.50 1.83
N TYR A 121 -19.45 4.61 0.81
CA TYR A 121 -20.87 4.94 0.98
C TYR A 121 -21.56 3.91 1.87
N TYR A 122 -21.36 2.63 1.62
CA TYR A 122 -21.94 1.57 2.43
C TYR A 122 -21.46 1.61 3.87
N GLN A 123 -20.22 1.92 4.09
CA GLN A 123 -19.68 2.05 5.44
C GLN A 123 -20.37 3.18 6.20
N LYS A 124 -20.59 4.32 5.55
CA LYS A 124 -21.28 5.45 6.15
C LYS A 124 -22.73 5.12 6.45
N ALA A 125 -23.34 4.29 5.64
CA ALA A 125 -24.73 3.87 5.84
C ALA A 125 -24.88 2.74 6.87
N GLY A 126 -23.78 2.28 7.47
CA GLY A 126 -23.82 1.23 8.48
C GLY A 126 -23.92 -0.19 7.94
N ILE A 127 -23.63 -0.39 6.67
CA ILE A 127 -23.68 -1.73 6.05
C ILE A 127 -22.28 -2.20 5.62
N ALA A 128 -21.25 -1.78 6.35
CA ALA A 128 -19.88 -2.11 6.05
C ALA A 128 -19.61 -3.60 5.99
N LYS A 129 -20.25 -4.39 6.83
CA LYS A 129 -20.06 -5.84 6.86
C LYS A 129 -20.47 -6.50 5.54
N ILE A 130 -21.56 -6.01 4.96
CA ILE A 130 -22.04 -6.54 3.69
C ILE A 130 -21.05 -6.21 2.58
N GLY A 131 -20.57 -4.97 2.55
CA GLY A 131 -19.60 -4.56 1.56
C GLY A 131 -18.31 -5.36 1.62
N ARG A 132 -17.83 -5.70 2.82
CA ARG A 132 -16.62 -6.48 2.98
C ARG A 132 -16.78 -7.93 2.54
N ALA A 133 -17.95 -8.50 2.72
CA ALA A 133 -18.19 -9.87 2.34
C ALA A 133 -18.10 -10.08 0.82
N GLN A 134 -18.18 -9.03 0.05
CA GLN A 134 -18.16 -9.07 -1.41
C GLN A 134 -16.80 -8.74 -2.03
N VAL A 135 -15.83 -8.48 -1.22
CA VAL A 135 -14.50 -8.09 -1.71
C VAL A 135 -13.57 -9.27 -1.96
#